data_a31bd377c76851355537ad1c4bf37bb6
#
_entry.id   a31bd377c76851355537ad1c4bf37bb6
#
_cell.length_a   1.000
_cell.length_b   1.000
_cell.length_c   1.000
_cell.angle_alpha   90.00
_cell.angle_beta   90.00
_cell.angle_gamma   90.00
#
_symmetry.space_group_name_H-M   'P 1'
#
loop_
_entity.id
_entity.type
_entity.pdbx_description
1 polymer ?
#
loop_
_entity_poly.entity_id
_entity_poly.type
_entity_poly.pdbx_seq_one_letter_code
_entity_poly.pdbx_strand_id
1 'polypeptide(L)'
;QLPGVTTFQSDGPMPVIQKYHPRNAVSFVGGISNGVQGVSAMEINRAGIKVRKSWIFMDDYVLCLGTGIQADSNLVVTTALEQCHRKGDLKVLQNGIWNQISNQWHAVSSEQRFFHNNVGYITWGDSTSCVAEVAQRSGRWHDVMQMYRPQSVTSDVVSIYLEHGVSPKDKKYQYLI
;
A
#
# COMPACT_ATOMS: atom_id res chain seq x y z
N GLN A 1 1.17 -3.33 6.88
CA GLN A 1 1.49 -2.10 6.12
C GLN A 1 0.24 -1.23 6.04
N LEU A 2 0.34 0.05 6.33
CA LEU A 2 -0.82 0.96 6.24
C LEU A 2 -1.13 1.28 4.77
N PRO A 3 -2.43 1.47 4.40
CA PRO A 3 -2.81 1.93 3.08
C PRO A 3 -2.06 3.19 2.65
N GLY A 4 -1.67 3.25 1.39
CA GLY A 4 -0.91 4.36 0.81
C GLY A 4 0.58 4.40 1.15
N VAL A 5 1.10 3.52 2.01
CA VAL A 5 2.53 3.51 2.38
C VAL A 5 3.36 2.76 1.34
N THR A 6 4.47 3.37 0.93
CA THR A 6 5.51 2.73 0.12
C THR A 6 6.67 2.33 1.03
N THR A 7 7.01 1.05 1.06
CA THR A 7 8.05 0.52 1.95
C THR A 7 8.67 -0.76 1.39
N PHE A 8 9.75 -1.21 2.02
CA PHE A 8 10.34 -2.52 1.75
C PHE A 8 9.48 -3.65 2.30
N GLN A 9 9.40 -4.76 1.56
CA GLN A 9 8.87 -6.02 2.06
C GLN A 9 9.99 -6.81 2.74
N SER A 10 9.70 -7.32 3.93
CA SER A 10 10.63 -8.14 4.69
C SER A 10 9.85 -9.22 5.41
N ASP A 11 10.32 -10.46 5.31
CA ASP A 11 9.80 -11.60 6.07
C ASP A 11 10.41 -11.66 7.49
N GLY A 12 11.32 -10.75 7.80
CA GLY A 12 11.94 -10.65 9.11
C GLY A 12 11.01 -10.07 10.18
N PRO A 13 11.44 -10.11 11.44
CA PRO A 13 10.69 -9.50 12.53
C PRO A 13 10.52 -8.00 12.26
N MET A 14 9.42 -7.43 12.78
CA MET A 14 9.20 -6.00 12.70
C MET A 14 10.39 -5.25 13.30
N PRO A 15 10.86 -4.16 12.64
CA PRO A 15 11.97 -3.39 13.17
C PRO A 15 11.58 -2.80 14.53
N VAL A 16 12.46 -2.95 15.50
CA VAL A 16 12.29 -2.32 16.82
C VAL A 16 12.16 -0.82 16.64
N ILE A 17 11.13 -0.23 17.21
CA ILE A 17 10.96 1.22 17.21
C ILE A 17 12.10 1.84 18.00
N GLN A 18 13.02 2.47 17.29
CA GLN A 18 14.13 3.18 17.91
C GLN A 18 13.67 4.59 18.33
N LYS A 19 14.29 5.10 19.39
CA LYS A 19 14.03 6.45 19.94
C LYS A 19 14.21 7.56 18.88
N TYR A 20 15.06 7.31 17.88
CA TYR A 20 15.31 8.24 16.79
C TYR A 20 14.92 7.61 15.47
N HIS A 21 13.82 8.08 14.88
CA HIS A 21 13.42 7.69 13.53
C HIS A 21 14.17 8.52 12.49
N PRO A 22 14.56 7.93 11.36
CA PRO A 22 15.08 8.71 10.24
C PRO A 22 14.09 9.82 9.89
N ARG A 23 14.58 11.06 9.85
CA ARG A 23 13.75 12.18 9.37
C ARG A 23 13.63 12.11 7.86
N ASN A 24 12.56 12.69 7.32
CA ASN A 24 12.46 12.93 5.90
C ASN A 24 13.54 13.94 5.50
N ALA A 25 14.33 13.63 4.47
CA ALA A 25 15.41 14.50 4.02
C ALA A 25 14.91 15.68 3.16
N VAL A 26 13.60 15.68 2.82
CA VAL A 26 12.93 16.72 2.03
C VAL A 26 11.74 17.25 2.82
N SER A 27 11.36 18.49 2.56
CA SER A 27 10.34 19.21 3.33
C SER A 27 9.06 19.48 2.55
N PHE A 28 9.00 19.10 1.25
CA PHE A 28 7.81 19.40 0.45
C PHE A 28 6.62 18.59 0.94
N VAL A 29 5.61 19.28 1.40
CA VAL A 29 4.26 18.79 1.67
C VAL A 29 3.30 19.95 1.49
N GLY A 30 2.17 19.72 0.84
CA GLY A 30 1.18 20.76 0.62
C GLY A 30 -0.13 20.21 0.10
N GLY A 31 -1.12 21.07 0.09
CA GLY A 31 -2.42 20.75 -0.46
C GLY A 31 -3.27 22.01 -0.63
N ILE A 32 -4.31 21.87 -1.41
CA ILE A 32 -5.32 22.90 -1.64
C ILE A 32 -6.69 22.23 -1.71
N SER A 33 -7.71 22.91 -1.22
CA SER A 33 -9.10 22.44 -1.31
C SER A 33 -10.03 23.63 -1.50
N ASN A 34 -11.12 23.40 -2.23
CA ASN A 34 -12.22 24.34 -2.36
C ASN A 34 -13.40 24.02 -1.41
N GLY A 35 -13.21 23.05 -0.49
CA GLY A 35 -14.24 22.58 0.44
C GLY A 35 -15.06 21.39 -0.08
N VAL A 36 -14.97 21.03 -1.36
CA VAL A 36 -15.63 19.88 -1.99
C VAL A 36 -14.61 18.94 -2.59
N GLN A 37 -13.65 19.48 -3.32
CA GLN A 37 -12.56 18.75 -3.94
C GLN A 37 -11.23 19.25 -3.40
N GLY A 38 -10.20 18.43 -3.52
CA GLY A 38 -8.88 18.82 -3.04
C GLY A 38 -7.74 18.03 -3.66
N VAL A 39 -6.55 18.59 -3.53
CA VAL A 39 -5.30 17.93 -3.90
C VAL A 39 -4.35 18.02 -2.72
N SER A 40 -3.68 16.91 -2.42
CA SER A 40 -2.59 16.87 -1.45
C SER A 40 -1.38 16.22 -2.10
N ALA A 41 -0.19 16.72 -1.80
CA ALA A 41 1.05 16.15 -2.34
C ALA A 41 2.19 16.22 -1.32
N MET A 42 3.10 15.26 -1.40
CA MET A 42 4.30 15.22 -0.58
C MET A 42 5.46 14.55 -1.30
N GLU A 43 6.65 14.93 -0.91
CA GLU A 43 7.87 14.24 -1.27
C GLU A 43 8.44 13.49 -0.06
N ILE A 44 8.85 12.26 -0.29
CA ILE A 44 9.46 11.39 0.72
C ILE A 44 10.87 11.04 0.25
N ASN A 45 11.83 11.27 1.13
CA ASN A 45 13.20 10.78 1.02
C ASN A 45 13.60 10.31 2.42
N ARG A 46 13.29 9.07 2.73
CA ARG A 46 13.42 8.52 4.08
C ARG A 46 13.72 7.03 4.04
N ALA A 47 14.59 6.58 4.93
CA ALA A 47 14.91 5.17 5.13
C ALA A 47 15.29 4.43 3.82
N GLY A 48 16.03 5.12 2.91
CA GLY A 48 16.47 4.54 1.64
C GLY A 48 15.42 4.53 0.52
N ILE A 49 14.24 5.10 0.75
CA ILE A 49 13.19 5.21 -0.27
C ILE A 49 12.97 6.68 -0.63
N LYS A 50 12.93 6.96 -1.94
CA LYS A 50 12.48 8.23 -2.50
C LYS A 50 11.19 8.02 -3.27
N VAL A 51 10.22 8.91 -3.10
CA VAL A 51 8.96 8.91 -3.85
C VAL A 51 8.26 10.26 -3.74
N ARG A 52 7.62 10.71 -4.80
CA ARG A 52 6.67 11.82 -4.80
C ARG A 52 5.27 11.23 -4.87
N LYS A 53 4.39 11.69 -3.98
CA LYS A 53 3.01 11.20 -3.88
C LYS A 53 2.04 12.34 -3.98
N SER A 54 0.90 12.08 -4.61
CA SER A 54 -0.23 13.00 -4.60
C SER A 54 -1.55 12.25 -4.54
N TRP A 55 -2.53 12.91 -3.95
CA TRP A 55 -3.91 12.44 -3.81
C TRP A 55 -4.84 13.53 -4.33
N ILE A 56 -5.75 13.15 -5.21
CA ILE A 56 -6.77 14.04 -5.74
C ILE A 56 -8.10 13.52 -5.23
N PHE A 57 -8.75 14.34 -4.43
CA PHE A 57 -10.04 14.05 -3.79
C PHE A 57 -11.15 14.61 -4.67
N MET A 58 -12.06 13.77 -5.12
CA MET A 58 -13.18 14.11 -5.98
C MET A 58 -14.42 13.35 -5.48
N ASP A 59 -15.45 14.07 -5.10
CA ASP A 59 -16.72 13.49 -4.62
C ASP A 59 -16.56 12.11 -3.92
N ASP A 60 -16.84 11.02 -4.65
CA ASP A 60 -16.77 9.64 -4.16
C ASP A 60 -15.44 8.93 -4.46
N TYR A 61 -14.43 9.63 -5.00
CA TYR A 61 -13.19 9.01 -5.46
C TYR A 61 -11.95 9.68 -4.89
N VAL A 62 -10.93 8.87 -4.67
CA VAL A 62 -9.58 9.37 -4.39
C VAL A 62 -8.61 8.78 -5.42
N LEU A 63 -8.08 9.64 -6.28
CA LEU A 63 -7.01 9.25 -7.20
C LEU A 63 -5.67 9.36 -6.48
N CYS A 64 -4.96 8.25 -6.38
CA CYS A 64 -3.68 8.13 -5.70
C CYS A 64 -2.56 7.95 -6.73
N LEU A 65 -1.58 8.83 -6.71
CA LEU A 65 -0.46 8.85 -7.64
C LEU A 65 0.87 8.76 -6.90
N GLY A 66 1.82 8.03 -7.48
CA GLY A 66 3.19 7.99 -7.03
C GLY A 66 4.16 7.99 -8.20
N THR A 67 5.23 8.76 -8.10
CA THR A 67 6.27 8.84 -9.15
C THR A 67 7.65 9.00 -8.55
N GLY A 68 8.69 8.74 -9.34
CA GLY A 68 10.07 8.82 -8.90
C GLY A 68 10.40 7.82 -7.78
N ILE A 69 9.73 6.65 -7.76
CA ILE A 69 10.02 5.62 -6.77
C ILE A 69 11.41 5.07 -7.05
N GLN A 70 12.28 5.31 -6.09
CA GLN A 70 13.67 4.88 -6.13
C GLN A 70 14.09 4.32 -4.78
N ALA A 71 14.78 3.21 -4.81
CA ALA A 71 15.44 2.63 -3.65
C ALA A 71 16.69 1.87 -4.07
N ASP A 72 17.62 1.74 -3.16
CA ASP A 72 18.82 0.90 -3.30
C ASP A 72 18.77 -0.14 -2.18
N SER A 73 18.24 -1.32 -2.49
CA SER A 73 18.04 -2.40 -1.54
C SER A 73 17.83 -3.72 -2.27
N ASN A 74 18.22 -4.82 -1.65
CA ASN A 74 17.92 -6.18 -2.11
C ASN A 74 16.49 -6.64 -1.76
N LEU A 75 15.69 -5.80 -1.11
CA LEU A 75 14.30 -6.08 -0.76
C LEU A 75 13.35 -5.50 -1.82
N VAL A 76 12.23 -6.18 -2.02
CA VAL A 76 11.15 -5.68 -2.88
C VAL A 76 10.52 -4.44 -2.26
N VAL A 77 10.31 -3.41 -3.05
CA VAL A 77 9.57 -2.21 -2.66
C VAL A 77 8.11 -2.35 -3.09
N THR A 78 7.18 -2.08 -2.19
CA THR A 78 5.74 -2.14 -2.47
C THR A 78 5.03 -0.87 -2.03
N THR A 79 3.88 -0.62 -2.63
CA THR A 79 2.90 0.39 -2.17
C THR A 79 1.61 -0.33 -1.81
N ALA A 80 1.19 -0.25 -0.54
CA ALA A 80 -0.08 -0.83 -0.11
C ALA A 80 -1.25 0.05 -0.58
N LEU A 81 -2.29 -0.58 -1.13
CA LEU A 81 -3.58 0.04 -1.39
C LEU A 81 -4.52 -0.20 -0.22
N GLU A 82 -4.54 -1.44 0.26
CA GLU A 82 -5.35 -1.86 1.40
C GLU A 82 -4.58 -2.90 2.22
N GLN A 83 -4.72 -2.82 3.53
CA GLN A 83 -4.40 -3.90 4.45
C GLN A 83 -5.27 -3.78 5.69
N CYS A 84 -6.23 -4.67 5.83
CA CYS A 84 -7.19 -4.63 6.92
C CYS A 84 -7.63 -6.05 7.33
N HIS A 85 -8.33 -6.14 8.48
CA HIS A 85 -9.04 -7.36 8.84
C HIS A 85 -10.09 -7.69 7.77
N ARG A 86 -10.16 -8.95 7.39
CA ARG A 86 -11.16 -9.42 6.43
C ARG A 86 -12.58 -9.14 6.92
N LYS A 87 -13.35 -8.40 6.10
CA LYS A 87 -14.77 -8.14 6.31
C LYS A 87 -15.52 -8.52 5.04
N GLY A 88 -15.85 -9.80 4.92
CA GLY A 88 -16.44 -10.36 3.70
C GLY A 88 -15.42 -10.81 2.65
N ASP A 89 -15.84 -10.88 1.42
CA ASP A 89 -15.03 -11.41 0.33
C ASP A 89 -14.22 -10.32 -0.35
N LEU A 90 -12.94 -10.62 -0.59
CA LEU A 90 -12.14 -9.89 -1.56
C LEU A 90 -12.47 -10.42 -2.95
N LYS A 91 -12.81 -9.54 -3.87
CA LYS A 91 -13.20 -9.89 -5.24
C LYS A 91 -12.35 -9.17 -6.26
N VAL A 92 -12.13 -9.82 -7.41
CA VAL A 92 -11.49 -9.23 -8.60
C VAL A 92 -12.44 -9.34 -9.79
N LEU A 93 -12.50 -8.28 -10.60
CA LEU A 93 -13.28 -8.27 -11.84
C LEU A 93 -12.44 -8.85 -12.98
N GLN A 94 -12.88 -9.95 -13.56
CA GLN A 94 -12.24 -10.60 -14.71
C GLN A 94 -13.30 -10.93 -15.77
N ASN A 95 -13.08 -10.50 -16.99
CA ASN A 95 -14.00 -10.73 -18.11
C ASN A 95 -15.46 -10.35 -17.80
N GLY A 96 -15.66 -9.24 -17.08
CA GLY A 96 -16.97 -8.77 -16.67
C GLY A 96 -17.62 -9.50 -15.49
N ILE A 97 -16.92 -10.45 -14.88
CA ILE A 97 -17.44 -11.27 -13.77
C ILE A 97 -16.60 -11.02 -12.52
N TRP A 98 -17.26 -10.80 -11.38
CA TRP A 98 -16.60 -10.70 -10.06
C TRP A 98 -16.30 -12.10 -9.53
N ASN A 99 -15.01 -12.40 -9.41
CA ASN A 99 -14.47 -13.64 -8.85
C ASN A 99 -13.92 -13.42 -7.46
N GLN A 100 -14.18 -14.35 -6.55
CA GLN A 100 -13.65 -14.30 -5.19
C GLN A 100 -12.17 -14.69 -5.18
N ILE A 101 -11.36 -13.95 -4.43
CA ILE A 101 -9.98 -14.28 -4.12
C ILE A 101 -9.96 -14.98 -2.76
N SER A 102 -9.57 -16.25 -2.73
CA SER A 102 -9.53 -17.05 -1.49
C SER A 102 -8.12 -17.12 -0.88
N ASN A 103 -7.08 -16.94 -1.69
CA ASN A 103 -5.67 -16.98 -1.27
C ASN A 103 -4.94 -15.76 -1.84
N GLN A 104 -4.07 -16.01 -2.80
CA GLN A 104 -3.27 -14.97 -3.45
C GLN A 104 -3.61 -14.89 -4.94
N TRP A 105 -3.64 -13.68 -5.44
CA TRP A 105 -3.89 -13.36 -6.83
C TRP A 105 -2.85 -12.34 -7.32
N HIS A 106 -2.34 -12.55 -8.52
CA HIS A 106 -1.33 -11.68 -9.13
C HIS A 106 -1.75 -11.24 -10.53
N ALA A 107 -1.46 -10.00 -10.87
CA ALA A 107 -1.47 -9.53 -12.24
C ALA A 107 -0.23 -8.68 -12.54
N VAL A 108 0.26 -8.81 -13.75
CA VAL A 108 1.31 -7.95 -14.29
C VAL A 108 0.69 -7.16 -15.45
N SER A 109 0.78 -5.84 -15.36
CA SER A 109 0.44 -4.89 -16.42
C SER A 109 -0.95 -5.05 -17.05
N SER A 110 -1.96 -4.56 -16.41
CA SER A 110 -3.26 -4.18 -17.00
C SER A 110 -4.11 -3.49 -15.96
N GLU A 111 -5.23 -2.94 -16.36
CA GLU A 111 -6.23 -2.44 -15.41
C GLU A 111 -6.76 -3.60 -14.58
N GLN A 112 -6.72 -3.44 -13.26
CA GLN A 112 -7.29 -4.38 -12.30
C GLN A 112 -8.33 -3.69 -11.46
N ARG A 113 -9.43 -4.37 -11.20
CA ARG A 113 -10.51 -3.87 -10.36
C ARG A 113 -10.78 -4.85 -9.24
N PHE A 114 -10.67 -4.36 -8.01
CA PHE A 114 -10.96 -5.12 -6.80
C PHE A 114 -12.13 -4.51 -6.05
N PHE A 115 -12.78 -5.32 -5.24
CA PHE A 115 -13.84 -4.89 -4.35
C PHE A 115 -13.72 -5.62 -3.02
N HIS A 116 -13.71 -4.86 -1.91
CA HIS A 116 -13.73 -5.40 -0.56
C HIS A 116 -14.41 -4.42 0.38
N ASN A 117 -15.31 -4.92 1.23
CA ASN A 117 -15.95 -4.14 2.31
C ASN A 117 -16.51 -2.78 1.84
N ASN A 118 -17.28 -2.77 0.76
CA ASN A 118 -17.89 -1.59 0.12
C ASN A 118 -16.90 -0.57 -0.46
N VAL A 119 -15.63 -0.94 -0.61
CA VAL A 119 -14.62 -0.11 -1.27
C VAL A 119 -14.17 -0.77 -2.56
N GLY A 120 -14.17 0.01 -3.64
CA GLY A 120 -13.62 -0.38 -4.94
C GLY A 120 -12.18 0.12 -5.09
N TYR A 121 -11.34 -0.66 -5.76
CA TYR A 121 -9.97 -0.28 -6.10
C TYR A 121 -9.76 -0.53 -7.58
N ILE A 122 -9.26 0.47 -8.28
CA ILE A 122 -8.89 0.34 -9.70
C ILE A 122 -7.41 0.68 -9.81
N THR A 123 -6.63 -0.24 -10.34
CA THR A 123 -5.20 -0.03 -10.62
C THR A 123 -4.97 -0.11 -12.11
N TRP A 124 -4.05 0.70 -12.63
CA TRP A 124 -3.64 0.63 -14.03
C TRP A 124 -2.21 1.14 -14.22
N GLY A 125 -1.58 0.80 -15.34
CA GLY A 125 -0.24 1.21 -15.71
C GLY A 125 0.65 0.04 -16.13
N ASP A 126 1.65 0.32 -16.94
CA ASP A 126 2.38 -0.70 -17.71
C ASP A 126 3.55 -1.37 -16.97
N SER A 127 3.87 -0.97 -15.75
CA SER A 127 5.14 -1.39 -15.14
C SER A 127 5.03 -1.88 -13.69
N THR A 128 3.82 -2.11 -13.20
CA THR A 128 3.62 -2.43 -11.79
C THR A 128 2.84 -3.74 -11.66
N SER A 129 3.44 -4.71 -10.99
CA SER A 129 2.73 -5.92 -10.57
C SER A 129 1.75 -5.57 -9.45
N CYS A 130 0.53 -6.06 -9.55
CA CYS A 130 -0.48 -5.93 -8.50
C CYS A 130 -0.73 -7.27 -7.85
N VAL A 131 -0.71 -7.29 -6.54
CA VAL A 131 -0.99 -8.48 -5.73
C VAL A 131 -2.19 -8.20 -4.84
N ALA A 132 -3.11 -9.15 -4.79
CA ALA A 132 -4.23 -9.14 -3.87
C ALA A 132 -4.28 -10.48 -3.14
N GLU A 133 -4.40 -10.48 -1.82
CA GLU A 133 -4.40 -11.71 -1.04
C GLU A 133 -5.35 -11.67 0.14
N VAL A 134 -5.82 -12.86 0.51
CA VAL A 134 -6.45 -13.15 1.78
C VAL A 134 -5.57 -14.16 2.50
N ALA A 135 -5.01 -13.77 3.63
CA ALA A 135 -4.11 -14.63 4.39
C ALA A 135 -4.39 -14.55 5.89
N GLN A 136 -4.25 -15.67 6.57
CA GLN A 136 -4.22 -15.67 8.02
C GLN A 136 -2.86 -15.13 8.50
N ARG A 137 -2.90 -14.11 9.33
CA ARG A 137 -1.70 -13.48 9.90
C ARG A 137 -1.76 -13.58 11.41
N SER A 138 -0.61 -13.87 12.01
CA SER A 138 -0.45 -13.91 13.46
C SER A 138 0.64 -12.95 13.90
N GLY A 139 0.46 -12.34 15.06
CA GLY A 139 1.44 -11.43 15.64
C GLY A 139 1.15 -11.14 17.10
N ARG A 140 2.04 -10.43 17.77
CA ARG A 140 1.89 -10.00 19.15
C ARG A 140 2.08 -8.50 19.21
N TRP A 141 1.16 -7.81 19.85
CA TRP A 141 1.28 -6.36 20.07
C TRP A 141 2.53 -6.01 20.90
N HIS A 142 2.97 -6.94 21.74
CA HIS A 142 4.22 -6.82 22.50
C HIS A 142 5.46 -6.64 21.61
N ASP A 143 5.49 -7.22 20.42
CA ASP A 143 6.61 -7.10 19.48
C ASP A 143 6.66 -5.69 18.84
N VAL A 144 5.54 -4.98 18.83
CA VAL A 144 5.43 -3.58 18.39
C VAL A 144 5.74 -2.62 19.54
N MET A 145 5.20 -2.91 20.73
CA MET A 145 5.35 -2.07 21.90
C MET A 145 5.30 -2.94 23.17
N GLN A 146 6.39 -2.99 23.92
CA GLN A 146 6.61 -3.90 25.05
C GLN A 146 5.60 -3.74 26.19
N MET A 147 4.89 -2.61 26.27
CA MET A 147 3.84 -2.40 27.29
C MET A 147 2.56 -3.24 27.05
N TYR A 148 2.37 -3.77 25.85
CA TYR A 148 1.23 -4.64 25.56
C TYR A 148 1.48 -6.08 26.02
N ARG A 149 0.39 -6.85 26.19
CA ARG A 149 0.47 -8.25 26.58
C ARG A 149 1.13 -9.10 25.47
N PRO A 150 1.93 -10.11 25.83
CA PRO A 150 2.65 -10.95 24.87
C PRO A 150 1.77 -12.03 24.20
N GLN A 151 0.45 -11.92 24.30
CA GLN A 151 -0.47 -12.88 23.70
C GLN A 151 -0.45 -12.74 22.18
N SER A 152 -0.40 -13.89 21.48
CA SER A 152 -0.57 -13.95 20.04
C SER A 152 -2.01 -13.66 19.65
N VAL A 153 -2.17 -12.83 18.64
CA VAL A 153 -3.45 -12.55 17.97
C VAL A 153 -3.36 -13.08 16.55
N THR A 154 -4.37 -13.81 16.12
CA THR A 154 -4.47 -14.34 14.75
C THR A 154 -5.73 -13.80 14.11
N SER A 155 -5.62 -13.37 12.85
CA SER A 155 -6.76 -12.85 12.09
C SER A 155 -6.57 -13.08 10.59
N ASP A 156 -7.67 -13.23 9.89
CA ASP A 156 -7.67 -13.17 8.43
C ASP A 156 -7.51 -11.70 8.00
N VAL A 157 -6.54 -11.47 7.13
CA VAL A 157 -6.17 -10.14 6.62
C VAL A 157 -6.34 -10.13 5.12
N VAL A 158 -6.94 -9.06 4.62
CA VAL A 158 -6.96 -8.71 3.20
C VAL A 158 -5.84 -7.72 2.94
N SER A 159 -5.06 -7.97 1.89
CA SER A 159 -4.01 -7.06 1.42
C SER A 159 -4.12 -6.87 -0.09
N ILE A 160 -4.02 -5.62 -0.54
CA ILE A 160 -3.88 -5.24 -1.96
C ILE A 160 -2.67 -4.32 -2.04
N TYR A 161 -1.70 -4.64 -2.87
CA TYR A 161 -0.48 -3.84 -3.01
C TYR A 161 0.12 -3.91 -4.41
N LEU A 162 0.89 -2.90 -4.74
CA LEU A 162 1.65 -2.78 -5.99
C LEU A 162 3.11 -3.06 -5.70
N GLU A 163 3.73 -3.91 -6.51
CA GLU A 163 5.16 -4.23 -6.42
C GLU A 163 5.96 -3.42 -7.42
N HIS A 164 6.99 -2.75 -6.93
CA HIS A 164 7.90 -1.94 -7.75
C HIS A 164 9.21 -2.67 -8.06
N GLY A 165 9.38 -3.89 -7.52
CA GLY A 165 10.57 -4.73 -7.68
C GLY A 165 11.70 -4.39 -6.69
N VAL A 166 12.81 -5.05 -6.89
CA VAL A 166 14.06 -4.85 -6.13
C VAL A 166 14.82 -3.68 -6.74
N SER A 167 15.39 -2.81 -5.90
CA SER A 167 16.13 -1.60 -6.32
C SER A 167 15.43 -0.80 -7.43
N PRO A 168 14.15 -0.40 -7.24
CA PRO A 168 13.41 0.30 -8.27
C PRO A 168 14.10 1.62 -8.62
N LYS A 169 14.06 1.96 -9.93
CA LYS A 169 14.59 3.22 -10.48
C LYS A 169 13.46 3.90 -11.24
N ASP A 170 13.06 5.09 -10.77
CA ASP A 170 12.05 5.95 -11.38
C ASP A 170 10.69 5.24 -11.66
N LYS A 171 10.29 4.31 -10.78
CA LYS A 171 8.99 3.64 -10.88
C LYS A 171 7.85 4.61 -10.53
N LYS A 172 6.67 4.29 -11.05
CA LYS A 172 5.44 5.05 -10.82
C LYS A 172 4.25 4.12 -10.59
N TYR A 173 3.23 4.63 -9.96
CA TYR A 173 1.95 3.95 -9.82
C TYR A 173 0.80 4.94 -9.89
N GLN A 174 -0.37 4.40 -10.18
CA GLN A 174 -1.64 5.10 -10.09
C GLN A 174 -2.75 4.12 -9.72
N TYR A 175 -3.63 4.55 -8.85
CA TYR A 175 -4.83 3.80 -8.50
C TYR A 175 -5.93 4.74 -8.02
N LEU A 176 -7.16 4.28 -8.13
CA LEU A 176 -8.37 4.95 -7.67
C LEU A 176 -9.01 4.13 -6.54
N ILE A 177 -9.53 4.82 -5.57
CA ILE A 177 -10.37 4.28 -4.49
C ILE A 177 -11.74 4.90 -4.59
#